data_e27f938e8db9ede18320ce5047eff2d2
#
_entry.id   e27f938e8db9ede18320ce5047eff2d2
#
_cell.length_a   1.000
_cell.length_b   1.000
_cell.length_c   1.000
_cell.angle_alpha   90.00
_cell.angle_beta   90.00
_cell.angle_gamma   90.00
#
_symmetry.space_group_name_H-M   'P 1'
#
loop_
_entity.id
_entity.type
_entity.pdbx_description
1 polymer ?
#
loop_
_entity_poly.entity_id
_entity_poly.type
_entity_poly.pdbx_seq_one_letter_code
_entity_poly.pdbx_strand_id
1 'polypeptide(L)'
;VACLEVPVQEASAFGVMGVDNQWQITSFAEKPDNPMPIPGHPDKALVSMGIYIFNAEFLYQQLIRDHHVDESSHDFGKDLIPYMVPRYRVFAHRFYNSCVNMSSGIPYWRDVGTIDAYWEANLDLTSVTPQLNLYDVDWPIWTHQEQLPPAKFVFDDNDRRGQALDSSVSGGCIISGATVRRSLLFSNVKVNSYSIIEDSVILPDVVIHRNARLRRVVVEKRCIIPEGLVAGYDLKEDQQRFRV
;
A
#
# COMPACT_ATOMS: atom_id res chain seq x y z
N VAL A 1 9.37 18.65 -0.14
CA VAL A 1 8.27 17.74 -0.50
C VAL A 1 8.75 16.74 -1.53
N ALA A 2 8.67 15.44 -1.23
CA ALA A 2 8.94 14.42 -2.25
C ALA A 2 7.80 14.37 -3.26
N CYS A 3 8.15 14.23 -4.54
CA CYS A 3 7.20 14.29 -5.63
C CYS A 3 7.50 13.30 -6.75
N LEU A 4 6.43 12.96 -7.48
CA LEU A 4 6.45 12.14 -8.69
C LEU A 4 5.78 12.87 -9.85
N GLU A 5 6.16 12.47 -11.06
CA GLU A 5 5.45 12.83 -12.28
C GLU A 5 4.40 11.75 -12.59
N VAL A 6 3.15 12.15 -12.72
CA VAL A 6 2.05 11.25 -13.10
C VAL A 6 1.28 11.83 -14.30
N PRO A 7 0.53 11.01 -15.04
CA PRO A 7 -0.40 11.51 -16.05
C PRO A 7 -1.37 12.54 -15.43
N VAL A 8 -1.61 13.65 -16.13
CA VAL A 8 -2.45 14.74 -15.60
C VAL A 8 -3.87 14.26 -15.22
N GLN A 9 -4.37 13.24 -15.92
CA GLN A 9 -5.70 12.66 -15.66
C GLN A 9 -5.79 11.93 -14.31
N GLU A 10 -4.66 11.45 -13.78
CA GLU A 10 -4.59 10.75 -12.50
C GLU A 10 -4.26 11.68 -11.34
N ALA A 11 -3.80 12.90 -11.64
CA ALA A 11 -3.26 13.81 -10.63
C ALA A 11 -4.30 14.37 -9.66
N SER A 12 -5.59 14.36 -10.01
CA SER A 12 -6.69 14.84 -9.15
C SER A 12 -6.85 14.03 -7.84
N ALA A 13 -6.25 12.85 -7.76
CA ALA A 13 -6.25 12.05 -6.52
C ALA A 13 -5.24 12.55 -5.47
N PHE A 14 -4.32 13.45 -5.84
CA PHE A 14 -3.14 13.84 -5.06
C PHE A 14 -3.05 15.35 -4.84
N GLY A 15 -2.16 15.75 -3.95
CA GLY A 15 -1.69 17.13 -3.88
C GLY A 15 -0.83 17.47 -5.11
N VAL A 16 -1.26 18.43 -5.91
CA VAL A 16 -0.57 18.86 -7.14
C VAL A 16 0.23 20.12 -6.89
N MET A 17 1.46 20.17 -7.39
CA MET A 17 2.34 21.31 -7.20
C MET A 17 2.86 21.90 -8.51
N GLY A 18 2.95 23.23 -8.56
CA GLY A 18 3.71 23.95 -9.56
C GLY A 18 5.09 24.32 -9.02
N VAL A 19 6.10 24.29 -9.88
CA VAL A 19 7.49 24.60 -9.51
C VAL A 19 8.11 25.58 -10.50
N ASP A 20 9.11 26.32 -10.03
CA ASP A 20 9.98 27.13 -10.89
C ASP A 20 11.17 26.29 -11.41
N ASN A 21 12.06 26.99 -12.15
CA ASN A 21 13.26 26.37 -12.73
C ASN A 21 14.29 25.89 -11.69
N GLN A 22 14.14 26.26 -10.42
CA GLN A 22 14.99 25.83 -9.30
C GLN A 22 14.32 24.79 -8.42
N TRP A 23 13.18 24.24 -8.86
CA TRP A 23 12.35 23.30 -8.09
C TRP A 23 11.78 23.87 -6.81
N GLN A 24 11.74 25.19 -6.66
CA GLN A 24 10.96 25.80 -5.60
C GLN A 24 9.47 25.70 -5.95
N ILE A 25 8.68 25.25 -4.98
CA ILE A 25 7.23 25.13 -5.15
C ILE A 25 6.61 26.52 -5.13
N THR A 26 5.92 26.86 -6.21
CA THR A 26 5.26 28.16 -6.41
C THR A 26 3.75 28.09 -6.15
N SER A 27 3.16 26.90 -6.27
CA SER A 27 1.76 26.66 -5.97
C SER A 27 1.57 25.21 -5.49
N PHE A 28 0.54 25.02 -4.66
CA PHE A 28 0.13 23.69 -4.18
C PHE A 28 -1.39 23.66 -4.03
N ALA A 29 -2.02 22.62 -4.56
CA ALA A 29 -3.45 22.37 -4.43
C ALA A 29 -3.70 20.92 -4.10
N GLU A 30 -4.42 20.66 -3.00
CA GLU A 30 -4.80 19.30 -2.58
C GLU A 30 -6.00 18.84 -3.40
N LYS A 31 -5.84 17.73 -4.10
CA LYS A 31 -6.86 17.04 -4.91
C LYS A 31 -7.69 17.98 -5.79
N PRO A 32 -7.03 18.77 -6.67
CA PRO A 32 -7.73 19.74 -7.50
C PRO A 32 -8.54 19.05 -8.61
N ASP A 33 -9.72 19.60 -8.92
CA ASP A 33 -10.53 19.14 -10.05
C ASP A 33 -9.82 19.30 -11.39
N ASN A 34 -9.00 20.36 -11.50
CA ASN A 34 -8.21 20.65 -12.69
C ASN A 34 -6.72 20.71 -12.34
N PRO A 35 -6.01 19.57 -12.36
CA PRO A 35 -4.59 19.51 -12.04
C PRO A 35 -3.74 20.36 -12.98
N MET A 36 -2.80 21.14 -12.40
CA MET A 36 -1.86 21.92 -13.17
C MET A 36 -0.80 21.02 -13.82
N PRO A 37 -0.60 21.09 -15.13
CA PRO A 37 0.45 20.33 -15.79
C PRO A 37 1.84 20.93 -15.51
N ILE A 38 2.87 20.10 -15.67
CA ILE A 38 4.27 20.56 -15.60
C ILE A 38 4.56 21.45 -16.81
N PRO A 39 5.23 22.61 -16.62
CA PRO A 39 5.63 23.48 -17.73
C PRO A 39 6.42 22.70 -18.81
N GLY A 40 5.94 22.75 -20.06
CA GLY A 40 6.51 22.01 -21.18
C GLY A 40 6.06 20.54 -21.32
N HIS A 41 5.28 20.03 -20.37
CA HIS A 41 4.75 18.65 -20.38
C HIS A 41 3.24 18.67 -20.05
N PRO A 42 2.37 18.99 -21.02
CA PRO A 42 0.94 19.16 -20.78
C PRO A 42 0.20 17.86 -20.42
N ASP A 43 0.82 16.72 -20.65
CA ASP A 43 0.33 15.38 -20.35
C ASP A 43 0.67 14.90 -18.93
N LYS A 44 1.53 15.66 -18.19
CA LYS A 44 2.03 15.27 -16.86
C LYS A 44 1.78 16.35 -15.82
N ALA A 45 1.55 15.93 -14.59
CA ALA A 45 1.51 16.78 -13.41
C ALA A 45 2.53 16.31 -12.36
N LEU A 46 2.98 17.23 -11.51
CA LEU A 46 3.86 16.93 -10.40
C LEU A 46 3.02 16.76 -9.13
N VAL A 47 3.05 15.55 -8.53
CA VAL A 47 2.23 15.23 -7.38
C VAL A 47 3.05 14.97 -6.13
N SER A 48 2.48 15.33 -4.98
CA SER A 48 3.03 15.04 -3.67
C SER A 48 2.90 13.56 -3.33
N MET A 49 3.98 12.99 -2.80
CA MET A 49 3.97 11.62 -2.26
C MET A 49 3.51 11.55 -0.80
N GLY A 50 3.17 12.68 -0.17
CA GLY A 50 2.91 12.72 1.26
C GLY A 50 4.16 12.55 2.14
N ILE A 51 5.34 12.73 1.57
CA ILE A 51 6.63 12.58 2.26
C ILE A 51 7.32 13.95 2.32
N TYR A 52 7.66 14.37 3.54
CA TYR A 52 8.18 15.70 3.79
C TYR A 52 9.44 15.66 4.64
N ILE A 53 10.37 16.57 4.36
CA ILE A 53 11.57 16.80 5.19
C ILE A 53 11.54 18.27 5.61
N PHE A 54 11.62 18.50 6.91
CA PHE A 54 11.60 19.82 7.52
C PHE A 54 12.81 20.04 8.44
N ASN A 55 13.17 21.30 8.63
CA ASN A 55 13.87 21.67 9.84
C ASN A 55 12.90 21.46 11.03
N ALA A 56 13.34 20.76 12.06
CA ALA A 56 12.46 20.35 13.15
C ALA A 56 11.87 21.55 13.92
N GLU A 57 12.68 22.55 14.24
CA GLU A 57 12.20 23.75 14.94
C GLU A 57 11.15 24.49 14.11
N PHE A 58 11.43 24.66 12.82
CA PHE A 58 10.46 25.26 11.89
C PHE A 58 9.14 24.46 11.84
N LEU A 59 9.21 23.14 11.74
CA LEU A 59 8.02 22.28 11.72
C LEU A 59 7.19 22.48 12.99
N TYR A 60 7.82 22.45 14.16
CA TYR A 60 7.12 22.62 15.44
C TYR A 60 6.41 23.98 15.50
N GLN A 61 7.06 25.03 15.06
CA GLN A 61 6.43 26.38 14.99
C GLN A 61 5.20 26.38 14.08
N GLN A 62 5.26 25.71 12.92
CA GLN A 62 4.12 25.66 12.00
C GLN A 62 2.98 24.78 12.56
N LEU A 63 3.29 23.67 13.21
CA LEU A 63 2.28 22.80 13.85
C LEU A 63 1.59 23.53 15.01
N ILE A 64 2.33 24.24 15.86
CA ILE A 64 1.77 25.04 16.95
C ILE A 64 0.87 26.15 16.40
N ARG A 65 1.33 26.84 15.34
CA ARG A 65 0.51 27.86 14.69
C ARG A 65 -0.80 27.26 14.16
N ASP A 66 -0.71 26.14 13.44
CA ASP A 66 -1.86 25.49 12.84
C ASP A 66 -2.86 24.97 13.87
N HIS A 67 -2.37 24.45 14.99
CA HIS A 67 -3.19 24.00 16.11
C HIS A 67 -4.13 25.11 16.67
N HIS A 68 -3.76 26.38 16.52
CA HIS A 68 -4.57 27.52 16.98
C HIS A 68 -5.48 28.11 15.90
N VAL A 69 -5.59 27.46 14.74
CA VAL A 69 -6.49 27.87 13.65
C VAL A 69 -7.73 27.02 13.67
N ASP A 70 -8.85 27.55 14.13
CA ASP A 70 -10.10 26.83 14.32
C ASP A 70 -10.66 26.21 13.01
N GLU A 71 -10.42 26.87 11.86
CA GLU A 71 -10.88 26.42 10.56
C GLU A 71 -9.96 25.38 9.92
N SER A 72 -8.79 25.10 10.51
CA SER A 72 -7.84 24.10 9.99
C SER A 72 -8.34 22.69 10.20
N SER A 73 -8.20 21.83 9.21
CA SER A 73 -8.39 20.38 9.36
C SER A 73 -7.14 19.68 9.89
N HIS A 74 -6.08 20.44 10.16
CA HIS A 74 -4.77 19.96 10.64
C HIS A 74 -4.12 18.95 9.68
N ASP A 75 -4.34 19.14 8.40
CA ASP A 75 -3.83 18.29 7.32
C ASP A 75 -2.63 18.95 6.62
N PHE A 76 -1.58 18.17 6.35
CA PHE A 76 -0.39 18.70 5.68
C PHE A 76 -0.68 19.21 4.28
N GLY A 77 -1.48 18.51 3.50
CA GLY A 77 -1.80 18.85 2.11
C GLY A 77 -2.80 20.00 1.99
N LYS A 78 -3.78 20.05 2.90
CA LYS A 78 -4.85 21.08 2.87
C LYS A 78 -4.44 22.37 3.56
N ASP A 79 -3.74 22.29 4.68
CA ASP A 79 -3.55 23.41 5.58
C ASP A 79 -2.09 23.86 5.66
N LEU A 80 -1.16 22.95 5.98
CA LEU A 80 0.23 23.34 6.24
C LEU A 80 1.01 23.71 4.97
N ILE A 81 1.03 22.83 3.97
CA ILE A 81 1.82 23.07 2.75
C ILE A 81 1.30 24.31 1.97
N PRO A 82 -0.02 24.45 1.72
CA PRO A 82 -0.56 25.64 1.07
C PRO A 82 -0.27 26.94 1.84
N TYR A 83 -0.27 26.90 3.17
CA TYR A 83 0.10 28.07 3.99
C TYR A 83 1.58 28.42 3.83
N MET A 84 2.46 27.41 3.79
CA MET A 84 3.91 27.61 3.74
C MET A 84 4.43 28.04 2.38
N VAL A 85 3.88 27.51 1.29
CA VAL A 85 4.35 27.79 -0.08
C VAL A 85 4.50 29.28 -0.41
N PRO A 86 3.52 30.16 -0.14
CA PRO A 86 3.67 31.59 -0.45
C PRO A 86 4.55 32.37 0.56
N ARG A 87 4.95 31.78 1.68
CA ARG A 87 5.62 32.47 2.80
C ARG A 87 7.05 32.06 3.04
N TYR A 88 7.38 30.85 2.63
CA TYR A 88 8.68 30.22 2.93
C TYR A 88 9.23 29.54 1.68
N ARG A 89 10.50 29.19 1.72
CA ARG A 89 11.13 28.39 0.67
C ARG A 89 10.78 26.93 0.83
N VAL A 90 9.90 26.41 0.00
CA VAL A 90 9.51 25.00 -0.07
C VAL A 90 9.98 24.46 -1.41
N PHE A 91 10.66 23.32 -1.40
CA PHE A 91 11.23 22.73 -2.62
C PHE A 91 10.61 21.35 -2.90
N ALA A 92 10.44 21.09 -4.17
CA ALA A 92 10.07 19.77 -4.67
C ALA A 92 11.34 18.92 -4.86
N HIS A 93 11.32 17.71 -4.28
CA HIS A 93 12.37 16.72 -4.50
C HIS A 93 11.83 15.61 -5.38
N ARG A 94 12.37 15.48 -6.58
CA ARG A 94 11.97 14.39 -7.50
C ARG A 94 12.43 13.06 -6.94
N PHE A 95 11.50 12.18 -6.65
CA PHE A 95 11.78 10.85 -6.09
C PHE A 95 12.67 10.01 -7.03
N TYR A 96 12.54 10.21 -8.33
CA TYR A 96 13.42 9.60 -9.33
C TYR A 96 14.91 9.79 -9.02
N ASN A 97 15.30 10.92 -8.46
CA ASN A 97 16.70 11.24 -8.17
C ASN A 97 17.27 10.51 -6.95
N SER A 98 16.42 9.96 -6.10
CA SER A 98 16.80 9.29 -4.84
C SER A 98 16.27 7.88 -4.71
N CYS A 99 15.44 7.43 -5.65
CA CYS A 99 14.98 6.05 -5.64
C CYS A 99 16.14 5.12 -6.02
N VAL A 100 16.38 4.10 -5.19
CA VAL A 100 17.38 3.07 -5.44
C VAL A 100 16.72 1.82 -6.01
N ASN A 101 17.50 0.99 -6.71
CA ASN A 101 17.08 -0.31 -7.27
C ASN A 101 15.84 -0.25 -8.16
N MET A 102 15.84 0.70 -9.08
CA MET A 102 14.85 0.77 -10.15
C MET A 102 15.14 -0.28 -11.22
N SER A 103 14.77 -1.52 -10.98
CA SER A 103 14.97 -2.61 -11.96
C SER A 103 14.24 -2.35 -13.30
N SER A 104 13.16 -1.59 -13.26
CA SER A 104 12.38 -1.14 -14.43
C SER A 104 12.76 0.26 -14.93
N GLY A 105 13.69 0.97 -14.26
CA GLY A 105 13.95 2.39 -14.49
C GLY A 105 12.86 3.33 -14.03
N ILE A 106 11.81 2.82 -13.37
CA ILE A 106 10.68 3.59 -12.84
C ILE A 106 10.72 3.53 -11.31
N PRO A 107 10.64 4.69 -10.62
CA PRO A 107 10.58 4.72 -9.16
C PRO A 107 9.36 3.98 -8.64
N TYR A 108 9.56 3.08 -7.68
CA TYR A 108 8.44 2.40 -7.05
C TYR A 108 7.82 3.27 -5.94
N TRP A 109 6.62 3.69 -6.17
CA TRP A 109 5.75 4.29 -5.15
C TRP A 109 4.29 3.95 -5.47
N ARG A 110 3.52 3.59 -4.46
CA ARG A 110 2.11 3.28 -4.58
C ARG A 110 1.31 4.02 -3.52
N ASP A 111 0.26 4.70 -3.94
CA ASP A 111 -0.78 5.11 -3.03
C ASP A 111 -1.65 3.88 -2.69
N VAL A 112 -1.89 3.68 -1.41
CA VAL A 112 -2.71 2.57 -0.88
C VAL A 112 -3.93 3.10 -0.11
N GLY A 113 -4.45 4.25 -0.51
CA GLY A 113 -5.57 4.93 0.12
C GLY A 113 -6.93 4.24 -0.06
N THR A 114 -7.02 3.23 -0.93
CA THR A 114 -8.22 2.39 -1.09
C THR A 114 -7.92 0.94 -0.80
N ILE A 115 -8.95 0.14 -0.47
CA ILE A 115 -8.80 -1.31 -0.24
C ILE A 115 -8.28 -1.99 -1.50
N ASP A 116 -8.76 -1.60 -2.68
CA ASP A 116 -8.33 -2.17 -3.95
C ASP A 116 -6.85 -1.88 -4.21
N ALA A 117 -6.41 -0.62 -4.05
CA ALA A 117 -5.01 -0.25 -4.23
C ALA A 117 -4.08 -0.97 -3.24
N TYR A 118 -4.52 -1.14 -1.98
CA TYR A 118 -3.80 -1.93 -0.98
C TYR A 118 -3.71 -3.40 -1.38
N TRP A 119 -4.82 -3.99 -1.82
CA TRP A 119 -4.88 -5.38 -2.28
C TRP A 119 -3.98 -5.60 -3.51
N GLU A 120 -4.07 -4.74 -4.52
CA GLU A 120 -3.24 -4.81 -5.73
C GLU A 120 -1.74 -4.70 -5.42
N ALA A 121 -1.35 -3.72 -4.58
CA ALA A 121 0.03 -3.52 -4.19
C ALA A 121 0.63 -4.73 -3.46
N ASN A 122 -0.16 -5.40 -2.61
CA ASN A 122 0.26 -6.61 -1.93
C ASN A 122 0.36 -7.81 -2.88
N LEU A 123 -0.60 -7.99 -3.78
CA LEU A 123 -0.56 -9.11 -4.73
C LEU A 123 0.55 -8.97 -5.77
N ASP A 124 0.94 -7.75 -6.15
CA ASP A 124 2.10 -7.54 -7.02
C ASP A 124 3.36 -8.20 -6.45
N LEU A 125 3.53 -8.22 -5.12
CA LEU A 125 4.67 -8.88 -4.45
C LEU A 125 4.71 -10.40 -4.68
N THR A 126 3.62 -11.02 -5.08
CA THR A 126 3.56 -12.48 -5.39
C THR A 126 3.81 -12.77 -6.86
N SER A 127 3.93 -11.76 -7.69
CA SER A 127 4.22 -11.93 -9.12
C SER A 127 5.65 -12.44 -9.35
N VAL A 128 5.90 -13.04 -10.53
CA VAL A 128 7.22 -13.55 -10.89
C VAL A 128 8.27 -12.43 -10.98
N THR A 129 7.84 -11.27 -11.44
CA THR A 129 8.68 -10.06 -11.57
C THR A 129 7.97 -8.87 -10.92
N PRO A 130 7.95 -8.80 -9.57
CA PRO A 130 7.29 -7.71 -8.87
C PRO A 130 8.00 -6.38 -9.13
N GLN A 131 7.26 -5.29 -9.09
CA GLN A 131 7.85 -3.94 -9.20
C GLN A 131 8.76 -3.62 -7.99
N LEU A 132 8.38 -4.07 -6.80
CA LEU A 132 9.21 -4.01 -5.60
C LEU A 132 9.77 -5.40 -5.30
N ASN A 133 11.08 -5.57 -5.41
CA ASN A 133 11.74 -6.83 -5.07
C ASN A 133 12.07 -6.90 -3.58
N LEU A 134 11.32 -7.69 -2.82
CA LEU A 134 11.58 -7.92 -1.39
C LEU A 134 12.87 -8.72 -1.12
N TYR A 135 13.41 -9.39 -2.13
CA TYR A 135 14.61 -10.24 -2.04
C TYR A 135 15.88 -9.54 -2.52
N ASP A 136 15.82 -8.21 -2.68
CA ASP A 136 16.99 -7.43 -3.08
C ASP A 136 18.00 -7.37 -1.92
N VAL A 137 19.16 -7.98 -2.13
CA VAL A 137 20.23 -8.03 -1.14
C VAL A 137 21.05 -6.73 -1.07
N ASP A 138 21.01 -5.93 -2.11
CA ASP A 138 21.73 -4.66 -2.18
C ASP A 138 20.96 -3.54 -1.47
N TRP A 139 19.64 -3.72 -1.32
CA TRP A 139 18.81 -2.80 -0.55
C TRP A 139 17.75 -3.54 0.27
N PRO A 140 18.15 -4.22 1.35
CA PRO A 140 17.23 -4.97 2.18
C PRO A 140 16.25 -4.04 2.90
N ILE A 141 15.00 -4.46 2.97
CA ILE A 141 13.97 -3.73 3.72
C ILE A 141 14.10 -4.09 5.20
N TRP A 142 14.64 -3.16 5.98
CA TRP A 142 14.77 -3.30 7.42
C TRP A 142 13.46 -2.96 8.11
N THR A 143 12.84 -3.96 8.70
CA THR A 143 11.60 -3.83 9.47
C THR A 143 11.61 -4.77 10.66
N HIS A 144 10.69 -4.55 11.61
CA HIS A 144 10.50 -5.49 12.69
C HIS A 144 10.04 -6.85 12.14
N GLN A 145 10.76 -7.91 12.51
CA GLN A 145 10.39 -9.28 12.20
C GLN A 145 10.27 -10.05 13.51
N GLU A 146 9.10 -10.62 13.75
CA GLU A 146 8.91 -11.55 14.86
C GLU A 146 9.74 -12.82 14.63
N GLN A 147 10.36 -13.33 15.70
CA GLN A 147 11.05 -14.61 15.64
C GLN A 147 10.04 -15.75 15.68
N LEU A 148 9.58 -16.14 14.52
CA LEU A 148 8.61 -17.21 14.33
C LEU A 148 9.26 -18.43 13.65
N PRO A 149 8.74 -19.64 13.88
CA PRO A 149 9.22 -20.81 13.15
C PRO A 149 8.89 -20.69 11.65
N PRO A 150 9.59 -21.43 10.79
CA PRO A 150 9.27 -21.46 9.37
C PRO A 150 7.80 -21.86 9.11
N ALA A 151 7.26 -21.40 7.97
CA ALA A 151 5.95 -21.83 7.52
C ALA A 151 5.90 -23.36 7.34
N LYS A 152 4.80 -23.98 7.78
CA LYS A 152 4.61 -25.42 7.75
C LYS A 152 3.45 -25.81 6.85
N PHE A 153 3.72 -26.76 5.94
CA PHE A 153 2.73 -27.37 5.05
C PHE A 153 2.55 -28.81 5.46
N VAL A 154 1.32 -29.23 5.72
CA VAL A 154 1.03 -30.58 6.17
C VAL A 154 -0.12 -31.20 5.44
N PHE A 155 -0.10 -32.51 5.44
CA PHE A 155 -0.87 -33.46 4.69
C PHE A 155 -0.51 -33.53 3.21
N ASP A 156 -0.44 -34.74 2.72
CA ASP A 156 -0.33 -35.11 1.31
C ASP A 156 -1.19 -36.38 1.07
N ASP A 157 -2.44 -36.30 1.50
CA ASP A 157 -3.45 -37.31 1.24
C ASP A 157 -4.17 -36.95 -0.08
N ASN A 158 -4.91 -37.88 -0.68
CA ASN A 158 -5.50 -37.77 -2.02
C ASN A 158 -6.13 -36.43 -2.34
N ASP A 159 -7.04 -35.95 -1.53
CA ASP A 159 -7.79 -34.68 -1.69
C ASP A 159 -7.49 -33.64 -0.60
N ARG A 160 -6.55 -33.97 0.31
CA ARG A 160 -6.14 -33.10 1.40
C ARG A 160 -4.64 -32.83 1.34
N ARG A 161 -4.27 -31.81 0.60
CA ARG A 161 -2.87 -31.42 0.44
C ARG A 161 -2.65 -29.98 0.90
N GLY A 162 -1.67 -29.76 1.79
CA GLY A 162 -1.24 -28.42 2.19
C GLY A 162 -0.27 -27.84 1.18
N GLN A 163 -0.70 -26.85 0.42
CA GLN A 163 0.13 -26.25 -0.66
C GLN A 163 -0.12 -24.75 -0.83
N ALA A 164 0.93 -24.05 -1.29
CA ALA A 164 0.85 -22.67 -1.74
C ALA A 164 1.53 -22.55 -3.11
N LEU A 165 0.85 -21.89 -4.06
CA LEU A 165 1.27 -21.71 -5.44
C LEU A 165 1.22 -20.23 -5.79
N ASP A 166 2.27 -19.70 -6.42
CA ASP A 166 2.39 -18.27 -6.77
C ASP A 166 2.02 -17.36 -5.58
N SER A 167 2.52 -17.70 -4.40
CA SER A 167 2.09 -17.08 -3.14
C SER A 167 3.27 -16.78 -2.24
N SER A 168 3.14 -15.75 -1.41
CA SER A 168 4.11 -15.44 -0.36
C SER A 168 3.55 -15.84 1.01
N VAL A 169 4.30 -16.65 1.76
CA VAL A 169 3.88 -17.19 3.05
C VAL A 169 4.91 -16.88 4.12
N SER A 170 4.55 -16.06 5.09
CA SER A 170 5.44 -15.62 6.17
C SER A 170 5.67 -16.69 7.24
N GLY A 171 6.62 -16.44 8.14
CA GLY A 171 6.91 -17.31 9.29
C GLY A 171 5.70 -17.54 10.21
N GLY A 172 5.72 -18.67 10.92
CA GLY A 172 4.65 -19.07 11.83
C GLY A 172 3.39 -19.61 11.17
N CYS A 173 3.25 -19.53 9.85
CA CYS A 173 2.07 -20.01 9.14
C CYS A 173 1.98 -21.55 9.14
N ILE A 174 0.75 -22.04 9.22
CA ILE A 174 0.44 -23.49 9.08
C ILE A 174 -0.64 -23.65 8.01
N ILE A 175 -0.29 -24.30 6.90
CA ILE A 175 -1.24 -24.64 5.85
C ILE A 175 -1.51 -26.16 5.97
N SER A 176 -2.67 -26.47 6.56
CA SER A 176 -3.03 -27.83 6.96
C SER A 176 -4.07 -28.41 6.01
N GLY A 177 -3.61 -29.08 4.95
CA GLY A 177 -4.50 -29.71 3.97
C GLY A 177 -5.39 -28.73 3.21
N ALA A 178 -4.89 -27.55 2.94
CA ALA A 178 -5.58 -26.46 2.24
C ALA A 178 -4.78 -26.00 1.03
N THR A 179 -5.43 -25.33 0.10
CA THR A 179 -4.81 -24.76 -1.10
C THR A 179 -4.81 -23.24 -1.04
N VAL A 180 -3.63 -22.66 -1.20
CA VAL A 180 -3.42 -21.20 -1.30
C VAL A 180 -2.86 -20.92 -2.68
N ARG A 181 -3.43 -19.94 -3.39
CA ARG A 181 -2.99 -19.54 -4.73
C ARG A 181 -2.97 -18.02 -4.89
N ARG A 182 -1.91 -17.49 -5.50
CA ARG A 182 -1.74 -16.07 -5.81
C ARG A 182 -2.18 -15.19 -4.64
N SER A 183 -1.69 -15.54 -3.45
CA SER A 183 -2.12 -14.92 -2.21
C SER A 183 -0.93 -14.62 -1.31
N LEU A 184 -1.10 -13.63 -0.46
CA LEU A 184 -0.11 -13.25 0.53
C LEU A 184 -0.64 -13.57 1.93
N LEU A 185 0.08 -14.42 2.67
CA LEU A 185 -0.21 -14.77 4.05
C LEU A 185 0.85 -14.14 4.95
N PHE A 186 0.42 -13.22 5.81
CA PHE A 186 1.26 -12.62 6.83
C PHE A 186 1.55 -13.60 7.97
N SER A 187 2.28 -13.14 8.98
CA SER A 187 2.79 -13.96 10.07
C SER A 187 1.69 -14.71 10.82
N ASN A 188 1.98 -15.96 11.21
CA ASN A 188 1.16 -16.76 12.12
C ASN A 188 -0.27 -17.07 11.63
N VAL A 189 -0.50 -17.10 10.33
CA VAL A 189 -1.80 -17.47 9.73
C VAL A 189 -1.95 -18.99 9.76
N LYS A 190 -3.14 -19.47 10.18
CA LYS A 190 -3.51 -20.90 10.18
C LYS A 190 -4.63 -21.15 9.21
N VAL A 191 -4.40 -22.05 8.25
CA VAL A 191 -5.40 -22.46 7.25
C VAL A 191 -5.69 -23.95 7.40
N ASN A 192 -6.94 -24.27 7.78
CA ASN A 192 -7.35 -25.65 8.00
C ASN A 192 -7.86 -26.33 6.73
N SER A 193 -7.97 -27.66 6.82
CA SER A 193 -8.17 -28.57 5.69
C SER A 193 -9.39 -28.26 4.83
N TYR A 194 -9.25 -28.52 3.54
CA TYR A 194 -10.24 -28.32 2.49
C TYR A 194 -10.60 -26.87 2.20
N SER A 195 -9.88 -25.92 2.81
CA SER A 195 -10.06 -24.50 2.51
C SER A 195 -9.29 -24.11 1.25
N ILE A 196 -9.84 -23.16 0.50
CA ILE A 196 -9.29 -22.62 -0.74
C ILE A 196 -9.17 -21.11 -0.58
N ILE A 197 -7.96 -20.58 -0.75
CA ILE A 197 -7.67 -19.15 -0.70
C ILE A 197 -7.04 -18.75 -2.02
N GLU A 198 -7.65 -17.81 -2.72
CA GLU A 198 -7.20 -17.35 -4.03
C GLU A 198 -7.18 -15.83 -4.09
N ASP A 199 -6.15 -15.28 -4.74
CA ASP A 199 -6.04 -13.85 -5.03
C ASP A 199 -6.32 -12.96 -3.79
N SER A 200 -5.78 -13.34 -2.62
CA SER A 200 -6.21 -12.78 -1.33
C SER A 200 -5.03 -12.33 -0.47
N VAL A 201 -5.27 -11.35 0.39
CA VAL A 201 -4.31 -10.83 1.37
C VAL A 201 -4.83 -11.17 2.76
N ILE A 202 -4.09 -12.01 3.49
CA ILE A 202 -4.47 -12.48 4.82
C ILE A 202 -3.51 -11.91 5.85
N LEU A 203 -4.00 -10.99 6.69
CA LEU A 203 -3.18 -10.28 7.67
C LEU A 203 -2.82 -11.16 8.89
N PRO A 204 -1.91 -10.71 9.79
CA PRO A 204 -1.36 -11.54 10.84
C PRO A 204 -2.40 -12.17 11.79
N ASP A 205 -2.06 -13.33 12.35
CA ASP A 205 -2.82 -14.04 13.39
C ASP A 205 -4.23 -14.48 12.97
N VAL A 206 -4.49 -14.58 11.67
CA VAL A 206 -5.79 -15.05 11.18
C VAL A 206 -5.88 -16.58 11.27
N VAL A 207 -7.03 -17.07 11.73
CA VAL A 207 -7.37 -18.50 11.75
C VAL A 207 -8.51 -18.77 10.78
N ILE A 208 -8.26 -19.59 9.76
CA ILE A 208 -9.25 -19.99 8.75
C ILE A 208 -9.64 -21.43 9.05
N HIS A 209 -10.91 -21.64 9.43
CA HIS A 209 -11.43 -22.97 9.70
C HIS A 209 -11.68 -23.77 8.41
N ARG A 210 -12.08 -25.03 8.57
CA ARG A 210 -12.23 -25.99 7.47
C ARG A 210 -13.25 -25.54 6.42
N ASN A 211 -13.08 -26.01 5.18
CA ASN A 211 -14.03 -25.83 4.09
C ASN A 211 -14.30 -24.33 3.72
N ALA A 212 -13.51 -23.40 4.21
CA ALA A 212 -13.66 -21.99 3.84
C ALA A 212 -13.20 -21.76 2.40
N ARG A 213 -13.86 -20.86 1.68
CA ARG A 213 -13.53 -20.47 0.31
C ARG A 213 -13.43 -18.94 0.24
N LEU A 214 -12.21 -18.46 0.10
CA LEU A 214 -11.92 -17.01 0.04
C LEU A 214 -11.30 -16.66 -1.30
N ARG A 215 -11.82 -15.63 -1.95
CA ARG A 215 -11.31 -15.18 -3.23
C ARG A 215 -11.39 -13.65 -3.32
N ARG A 216 -10.26 -13.02 -3.70
CA ARG A 216 -10.16 -11.56 -3.85
C ARG A 216 -10.63 -10.81 -2.60
N VAL A 217 -10.12 -11.23 -1.45
CA VAL A 217 -10.45 -10.62 -0.15
C VAL A 217 -9.21 -10.11 0.56
N VAL A 218 -9.39 -9.11 1.40
CA VAL A 218 -8.45 -8.72 2.44
C VAL A 218 -9.04 -9.11 3.78
N VAL A 219 -8.37 -9.98 4.53
CA VAL A 219 -8.81 -10.41 5.86
C VAL A 219 -7.99 -9.68 6.92
N GLU A 220 -8.67 -8.92 7.78
CA GLU A 220 -8.03 -8.13 8.85
C GLU A 220 -7.38 -9.06 9.89
N LYS A 221 -6.33 -8.53 10.54
CA LYS A 221 -5.56 -9.26 11.56
C LYS A 221 -6.44 -9.82 12.68
N ARG A 222 -6.06 -10.99 13.19
CA ARG A 222 -6.73 -11.68 14.30
C ARG A 222 -8.17 -12.11 14.03
N CYS A 223 -8.60 -12.07 12.76
CA CYS A 223 -9.91 -12.59 12.40
C CYS A 223 -9.95 -14.13 12.50
N ILE A 224 -11.11 -14.65 12.89
CA ILE A 224 -11.42 -16.06 12.86
C ILE A 224 -12.48 -16.30 11.79
N ILE A 225 -12.09 -16.96 10.72
CA ILE A 225 -12.97 -17.31 9.61
C ILE A 225 -13.66 -18.64 9.95
N PRO A 226 -14.99 -18.64 10.09
CA PRO A 226 -15.73 -19.83 10.47
C PRO A 226 -15.69 -20.92 9.40
N GLU A 227 -15.98 -22.14 9.82
CA GLU A 227 -16.04 -23.29 8.93
C GLU A 227 -17.08 -23.06 7.81
N GLY A 228 -16.70 -23.40 6.58
CA GLY A 228 -17.58 -23.31 5.42
C GLY A 228 -17.87 -21.89 4.93
N LEU A 229 -17.24 -20.85 5.49
CA LEU A 229 -17.45 -19.49 4.99
C LEU A 229 -17.04 -19.39 3.52
N VAL A 230 -17.91 -18.78 2.71
CA VAL A 230 -17.64 -18.42 1.31
C VAL A 230 -17.68 -16.90 1.20
N ALA A 231 -16.63 -16.30 0.62
CA ALA A 231 -16.54 -14.86 0.35
C ALA A 231 -15.74 -14.61 -0.93
N GLY A 232 -16.15 -13.60 -1.70
CA GLY A 232 -15.53 -13.20 -2.97
C GLY A 232 -16.00 -14.01 -4.18
N TYR A 233 -17.11 -14.72 -4.05
CA TYR A 233 -17.72 -15.50 -5.13
C TYR A 233 -19.08 -14.98 -5.60
N ASP A 234 -19.82 -14.29 -4.72
CA ASP A 234 -21.08 -13.63 -5.05
C ASP A 234 -21.06 -12.17 -4.56
N LEU A 235 -20.89 -11.23 -5.47
CA LEU A 235 -20.78 -9.81 -5.16
C LEU A 235 -21.98 -9.25 -4.39
N LYS A 236 -23.21 -9.72 -4.72
CA LYS A 236 -24.43 -9.21 -4.07
C LYS A 236 -24.54 -9.69 -2.63
N GLU A 237 -24.19 -10.94 -2.37
CA GLU A 237 -24.14 -11.49 -1.03
C GLU A 237 -23.02 -10.81 -0.21
N ASP A 238 -21.84 -10.65 -0.82
CA ASP A 238 -20.67 -10.06 -0.16
C ASP A 238 -20.90 -8.59 0.22
N GLN A 239 -21.56 -7.80 -0.61
CA GLN A 239 -21.94 -6.40 -0.31
C GLN A 239 -22.87 -6.25 0.91
N GLN A 240 -23.66 -7.26 1.22
CA GLN A 240 -24.54 -7.25 2.39
C GLN A 240 -23.82 -7.63 3.69
N ARG A 241 -22.69 -8.33 3.58
CA ARG A 241 -21.96 -8.93 4.70
C ARG A 241 -20.64 -8.25 5.02
N PHE A 242 -20.00 -7.68 4.03
CA PHE A 242 -18.65 -7.15 4.10
C PHE A 242 -18.55 -5.76 3.49
N ARG A 243 -17.43 -5.10 3.72
CA ARG A 243 -17.07 -3.90 2.99
C ARG A 243 -16.49 -4.31 1.63
N VAL A 244 -17.14 -3.86 0.56
CA VAL A 244 -16.78 -4.15 -0.83
C VAL A 244 -16.53 -2.85 -1.58
#